data_e0e46f5199955822ff560aecb5c2a6ef
#
_entry.id   e0e46f5199955822ff560aecb5c2a6ef
#
_cell.length_a   1.000
_cell.length_b   1.000
_cell.length_c   1.000
_cell.angle_alpha   90.00
_cell.angle_beta   90.00
_cell.angle_gamma   90.00
#
_symmetry.space_group_name_H-M   'P 1'
#
loop_
_entity.id
_entity.type
_entity.pdbx_description
1 polymer ?
#
loop_
_entity_poly.entity_id
_entity_poly.type
_entity_poly.pdbx_seq_one_letter_code
_entity_poly.pdbx_strand_id
1 'polypeptide(L)'
;RKFRGNGMQIRRQRPRTAANGFEKQDETSEAFKNIIVKYNIINDMIRHKLSGAGAAIPTPFTPDGRVDYPALARTIDYIIDGGVDFIVALGTTAETPTLYLHERAVVAMFIKNHIAGRVPLVIGVGGNSTSEVLDQLREFDLRGADAILSVTPYYNKPSQEGLYQHFKTVSEHSPLPIILYNVPGRTGVNMTAATTIRIAGDFPNVIGIKEASGNISQMDDIIKNKPENFDVISGDDGITFPLITLGAVGVISVIG
;
A
#
# COMPACT_ATOMS: atom_id res chain seq x y z
N ARG A 1 42.35 56.44 -56.50
CA ARG A 1 41.81 55.36 -57.38
C ARG A 1 40.60 54.77 -56.68
N LYS A 2 39.45 54.89 -57.34
CA LYS A 2 38.14 54.39 -56.95
C LYS A 2 38.09 52.88 -57.17
N PHE A 3 37.59 52.08 -56.22
CA PHE A 3 37.03 50.77 -56.51
C PHE A 3 35.62 50.68 -55.96
N ARG A 4 34.70 50.39 -56.88
CA ARG A 4 33.27 50.11 -56.60
C ARG A 4 33.15 48.65 -56.12
N GLY A 5 32.50 48.42 -54.98
CA GLY A 5 32.15 47.10 -54.51
C GLY A 5 30.67 46.80 -54.78
N ASN A 6 30.39 45.69 -55.44
CA ASN A 6 29.07 45.14 -55.75
C ASN A 6 28.36 44.67 -54.48
N GLY A 7 27.15 45.20 -54.29
CA GLY A 7 26.27 44.72 -53.23
C GLY A 7 25.59 43.39 -53.59
N MET A 8 25.89 42.40 -52.83
CA MET A 8 25.23 41.09 -52.88
C MET A 8 24.08 41.05 -51.86
N GLN A 9 22.85 41.08 -52.37
CA GLN A 9 21.66 40.93 -51.56
C GLN A 9 21.51 39.46 -51.12
N ILE A 10 21.72 39.20 -49.85
CA ILE A 10 21.42 37.90 -49.22
C ILE A 10 19.94 37.89 -48.86
N ARG A 11 19.11 37.12 -49.62
CA ARG A 11 17.74 36.77 -49.25
C ARG A 11 17.79 35.90 -47.97
N ARG A 12 17.39 36.46 -46.85
CA ARG A 12 17.11 35.68 -45.63
C ARG A 12 15.84 34.84 -45.87
N GLN A 13 16.01 33.54 -46.04
CA GLN A 13 14.91 32.59 -45.89
C GLN A 13 14.56 32.51 -44.39
N ARG A 14 13.31 32.79 -44.04
CA ARG A 14 12.76 32.53 -42.71
C ARG A 14 12.63 31.02 -42.52
N PRO A 15 13.09 30.44 -41.41
CA PRO A 15 12.80 29.04 -41.16
C PRO A 15 11.33 28.85 -40.87
N ARG A 16 10.70 27.86 -41.52
CA ARG A 16 9.37 27.36 -41.16
C ARG A 16 9.52 26.69 -39.78
N THR A 17 9.05 27.35 -38.73
CA THR A 17 9.00 26.79 -37.39
C THR A 17 7.67 26.07 -37.19
N ALA A 18 7.78 24.77 -36.96
CA ALA A 18 7.20 24.06 -35.81
C ALA A 18 5.69 24.19 -35.58
N ALA A 19 4.91 23.40 -36.34
CA ALA A 19 3.54 23.02 -35.95
C ALA A 19 3.49 21.67 -35.15
N ASN A 20 4.64 20.96 -34.98
CA ASN A 20 4.64 19.60 -34.42
C ASN A 20 4.92 19.53 -32.90
N GLY A 21 5.01 20.66 -32.20
CA GLY A 21 5.30 20.66 -30.75
C GLY A 21 4.06 20.62 -29.86
N PHE A 22 2.93 21.12 -30.34
CA PHE A 22 1.69 21.23 -29.55
C PHE A 22 0.88 19.93 -29.50
N GLU A 23 0.86 19.13 -30.58
CA GLU A 23 0.16 17.84 -30.60
C GLU A 23 0.79 16.79 -29.69
N LYS A 24 2.14 16.74 -29.59
CA LYS A 24 2.84 15.78 -28.71
C LYS A 24 2.66 16.03 -27.20
N GLN A 25 2.41 17.28 -26.79
CA GLN A 25 2.15 17.60 -25.38
C GLN A 25 0.72 17.21 -24.97
N ASP A 26 -0.24 17.26 -25.89
CA ASP A 26 -1.63 16.89 -25.62
C ASP A 26 -1.80 15.36 -25.55
N GLU A 27 -1.17 14.59 -26.43
CA GLU A 27 -1.18 13.12 -26.40
C GLU A 27 -0.55 12.54 -25.13
N THR A 28 0.56 13.14 -24.64
CA THR A 28 1.18 12.73 -23.37
C THR A 28 0.31 13.08 -22.17
N SER A 29 -0.40 14.20 -22.19
CA SER A 29 -1.36 14.60 -21.15
C SER A 29 -2.57 13.67 -21.10
N GLU A 30 -3.09 13.24 -22.24
CA GLU A 30 -4.25 12.36 -22.33
C GLU A 30 -3.90 10.91 -21.97
N ALA A 31 -2.75 10.41 -22.40
CA ALA A 31 -2.23 9.12 -21.97
C ALA A 31 -2.00 9.06 -20.44
N PHE A 32 -1.49 10.14 -19.85
CA PHE A 32 -1.30 10.23 -18.41
C PHE A 32 -2.64 10.26 -17.65
N LYS A 33 -3.63 11.00 -18.13
CA LYS A 33 -5.00 11.01 -17.57
C LYS A 33 -5.63 9.62 -17.63
N ASN A 34 -5.50 8.91 -18.75
CA ASN A 34 -6.03 7.56 -18.92
C ASN A 34 -5.36 6.54 -17.99
N ILE A 35 -4.06 6.69 -17.73
CA ILE A 35 -3.34 5.87 -16.74
C ILE A 35 -3.90 6.12 -15.33
N ILE A 36 -4.09 7.37 -14.93
CA ILE A 36 -4.65 7.74 -13.62
C ILE A 36 -6.08 7.19 -13.46
N VAL A 37 -6.93 7.35 -14.47
CA VAL A 37 -8.31 6.83 -14.44
C VAL A 37 -8.31 5.31 -14.29
N LYS A 38 -7.49 4.60 -15.04
CA LYS A 38 -7.36 3.14 -14.94
C LYS A 38 -6.86 2.71 -13.56
N TYR A 39 -5.90 3.46 -13.00
CA TYR A 39 -5.36 3.20 -11.66
C TYR A 39 -6.44 3.38 -10.58
N ASN A 40 -7.23 4.44 -10.67
CA ASN A 40 -8.33 4.70 -9.74
C ASN A 40 -9.41 3.60 -9.81
N ILE A 41 -9.79 3.16 -11.00
CA ILE A 41 -10.78 2.06 -11.17
C ILE A 41 -10.27 0.77 -10.53
N ILE A 42 -8.99 0.42 -10.73
CA ILE A 42 -8.40 -0.78 -10.13
C ILE A 42 -8.38 -0.66 -8.60
N ASN A 43 -7.97 0.49 -8.07
CA ASN A 43 -7.92 0.71 -6.64
C ASN A 43 -9.31 0.66 -6.00
N ASP A 44 -10.35 1.21 -6.64
CA ASP A 44 -11.74 1.13 -6.17
C ASP A 44 -12.23 -0.32 -6.12
N MET A 45 -11.97 -1.11 -7.16
CA MET A 45 -12.30 -2.53 -7.15
C MET A 45 -11.62 -3.29 -6.02
N ILE A 46 -10.34 -2.98 -5.74
CA ILE A 46 -9.58 -3.63 -4.66
C ILE A 46 -10.12 -3.18 -3.30
N ARG A 47 -10.42 -1.90 -3.10
CA ARG A 47 -11.01 -1.38 -1.86
C ARG A 47 -12.32 -2.08 -1.53
N HIS A 48 -13.20 -2.28 -2.50
CA HIS A 48 -14.45 -3.02 -2.32
C HIS A 48 -14.22 -4.46 -1.87
N LYS A 49 -13.18 -5.13 -2.37
CA LYS A 49 -12.81 -6.49 -1.96
C LYS A 49 -12.24 -6.57 -0.54
N LEU A 50 -11.67 -5.48 -0.05
CA LEU A 50 -11.00 -5.40 1.25
C LEU A 50 -11.87 -4.70 2.30
N SER A 51 -13.20 -4.66 2.08
CA SER A 51 -14.20 -4.23 3.06
C SER A 51 -14.73 -5.44 3.84
N GLY A 52 -15.29 -5.20 5.04
CA GLY A 52 -15.84 -6.27 5.88
C GLY A 52 -14.84 -6.81 6.90
N ALA A 53 -14.85 -8.11 7.13
CA ALA A 53 -14.03 -8.78 8.12
C ALA A 53 -12.81 -9.47 7.48
N GLY A 54 -11.63 -8.89 7.66
CA GLY A 54 -10.36 -9.50 7.32
C GLY A 54 -9.74 -10.22 8.51
N ALA A 55 -9.14 -11.39 8.29
CA ALA A 55 -8.43 -12.12 9.33
C ALA A 55 -6.91 -12.00 9.19
N ALA A 56 -6.24 -11.54 10.26
CA ALA A 56 -4.79 -11.57 10.36
C ALA A 56 -4.34 -12.96 10.86
N ILE A 57 -3.86 -13.80 9.96
CA ILE A 57 -3.53 -15.19 10.27
C ILE A 57 -2.18 -15.35 10.98
N PRO A 58 -2.05 -16.31 11.93
CA PRO A 58 -0.78 -16.68 12.55
C PRO A 58 0.10 -17.48 11.59
N THR A 59 1.39 -17.58 11.93
CA THR A 59 2.31 -18.58 11.36
C THR A 59 2.49 -19.70 12.39
N PRO A 60 1.89 -20.86 12.21
CA PRO A 60 2.11 -22.01 13.09
C PRO A 60 3.55 -22.52 12.99
N PHE A 61 4.11 -22.92 14.12
CA PHE A 61 5.44 -23.51 14.20
C PHE A 61 5.39 -24.94 14.74
N THR A 62 6.28 -25.78 14.25
CA THR A 62 6.55 -27.10 14.82
C THR A 62 7.32 -26.98 16.15
N PRO A 63 7.36 -28.02 17.00
CA PRO A 63 8.10 -27.97 18.29
C PRO A 63 9.59 -27.66 18.14
N ASP A 64 10.18 -27.89 16.97
CA ASP A 64 11.58 -27.58 16.67
C ASP A 64 11.75 -26.18 16.01
N GLY A 65 10.69 -25.36 15.98
CA GLY A 65 10.72 -23.96 15.57
C GLY A 65 10.65 -23.70 14.07
N ARG A 66 10.37 -24.72 13.25
CA ARG A 66 10.13 -24.54 11.80
C ARG A 66 8.67 -24.21 11.53
N VAL A 67 8.39 -23.56 10.40
CA VAL A 67 7.01 -23.30 9.96
C VAL A 67 6.27 -24.61 9.73
N ASP A 68 5.11 -24.77 10.39
CA ASP A 68 4.20 -25.90 10.20
C ASP A 68 3.21 -25.61 9.07
N TYR A 69 3.61 -25.91 7.84
CA TYR A 69 2.77 -25.69 6.66
C TYR A 69 1.46 -26.48 6.66
N PRO A 70 1.40 -27.75 7.12
CA PRO A 70 0.14 -28.46 7.31
C PRO A 70 -0.83 -27.77 8.27
N ALA A 71 -0.35 -27.24 9.40
CA ALA A 71 -1.17 -26.48 10.33
C ALA A 71 -1.62 -25.14 9.70
N LEU A 72 -0.72 -24.46 9.00
CA LEU A 72 -1.04 -23.21 8.29
C LEU A 72 -2.14 -23.43 7.25
N ALA A 73 -2.07 -24.52 6.47
CA ALA A 73 -3.11 -24.86 5.50
C ALA A 73 -4.48 -25.04 6.18
N ARG A 74 -4.53 -25.83 7.28
CA ARG A 74 -5.78 -26.03 8.04
C ARG A 74 -6.32 -24.73 8.62
N THR A 75 -5.45 -23.83 9.10
CA THR A 75 -5.85 -22.52 9.62
C THR A 75 -6.47 -21.66 8.51
N ILE A 76 -5.87 -21.63 7.32
CA ILE A 76 -6.40 -20.89 6.18
C ILE A 76 -7.78 -21.44 5.78
N ASP A 77 -7.91 -22.76 5.66
CA ASP A 77 -9.18 -23.38 5.27
C ASP A 77 -10.27 -23.11 6.31
N TYR A 78 -9.95 -23.25 7.60
CA TYR A 78 -10.89 -22.96 8.68
C TYR A 78 -11.40 -21.52 8.65
N ILE A 79 -10.53 -20.55 8.41
CA ILE A 79 -10.86 -19.13 8.35
C ILE A 79 -11.72 -18.82 7.11
N ILE A 80 -11.37 -19.38 5.96
CA ILE A 80 -12.16 -19.21 4.73
C ILE A 80 -13.55 -19.84 4.86
N ASP A 81 -13.63 -21.06 5.41
CA ASP A 81 -14.90 -21.75 5.64
C ASP A 81 -15.78 -21.02 6.68
N GLY A 82 -15.15 -20.26 7.59
CA GLY A 82 -15.81 -19.36 8.53
C GLY A 82 -16.44 -18.12 7.89
N GLY A 83 -16.17 -17.85 6.61
CA GLY A 83 -16.81 -16.77 5.85
C GLY A 83 -16.12 -15.42 5.97
N VAL A 84 -14.80 -15.39 6.23
CA VAL A 84 -14.02 -14.14 6.22
C VAL A 84 -14.03 -13.50 4.82
N ASP A 85 -14.06 -12.18 4.76
CA ASP A 85 -14.07 -11.45 3.48
C ASP A 85 -12.68 -11.44 2.81
N PHE A 86 -11.59 -11.39 3.59
CA PHE A 86 -10.22 -11.42 3.09
C PHE A 86 -9.22 -11.90 4.15
N ILE A 87 -8.03 -12.30 3.71
CA ILE A 87 -6.94 -12.74 4.60
C ILE A 87 -5.78 -11.75 4.57
N VAL A 88 -5.19 -11.52 5.75
CA VAL A 88 -3.94 -10.77 5.92
C VAL A 88 -2.84 -11.72 6.40
N ALA A 89 -1.90 -12.00 5.52
CA ALA A 89 -0.72 -12.81 5.79
C ALA A 89 0.48 -11.95 6.23
N LEU A 90 1.40 -12.51 6.99
CA LEU A 90 2.65 -11.85 7.38
C LEU A 90 2.46 -10.48 8.07
N GLY A 91 1.33 -10.30 8.76
CA GLY A 91 1.13 -9.20 9.70
C GLY A 91 1.83 -9.45 11.04
N THR A 92 1.51 -8.61 12.03
CA THR A 92 2.04 -8.76 13.40
C THR A 92 1.65 -10.11 14.03
N THR A 93 0.42 -10.57 13.80
CA THR A 93 -0.12 -11.85 14.28
C THR A 93 0.68 -13.05 13.77
N ALA A 94 1.29 -12.92 12.58
CA ALA A 94 2.11 -13.96 11.97
C ALA A 94 3.54 -14.05 12.56
N GLU A 95 3.86 -13.29 13.59
CA GLU A 95 5.20 -13.23 14.20
C GLU A 95 6.32 -12.94 13.18
N THR A 96 6.00 -12.16 12.15
CA THR A 96 6.87 -11.86 11.00
C THR A 96 8.31 -11.48 11.36
N PRO A 97 8.59 -10.71 12.44
CA PRO A 97 9.97 -10.38 12.83
C PRO A 97 10.83 -11.58 13.25
N THR A 98 10.23 -12.73 13.56
CA THR A 98 10.96 -13.95 13.95
C THR A 98 11.37 -14.81 12.76
N LEU A 99 10.85 -14.50 11.56
CA LEU A 99 11.15 -15.19 10.31
C LEU A 99 12.27 -14.49 9.53
N TYR A 100 13.20 -15.24 8.95
CA TYR A 100 14.16 -14.71 7.99
C TYR A 100 13.45 -14.25 6.72
N LEU A 101 14.08 -13.34 5.96
CA LEU A 101 13.48 -12.78 4.73
C LEU A 101 13.05 -13.87 3.73
N HIS A 102 13.91 -14.88 3.50
CA HIS A 102 13.59 -15.99 2.61
C HIS A 102 12.44 -16.88 3.13
N GLU A 103 12.32 -17.06 4.45
CA GLU A 103 11.19 -17.79 5.06
C GLU A 103 9.88 -17.05 4.84
N ARG A 104 9.88 -15.72 5.02
CA ARG A 104 8.71 -14.86 4.73
C ARG A 104 8.27 -15.01 3.27
N ALA A 105 9.21 -15.01 2.33
CA ALA A 105 8.92 -15.19 0.91
C ALA A 105 8.27 -16.55 0.62
N VAL A 106 8.78 -17.63 1.24
CA VAL A 106 8.23 -18.98 1.09
C VAL A 106 6.85 -19.08 1.74
N VAL A 107 6.64 -18.51 2.92
CA VAL A 107 5.35 -18.47 3.61
C VAL A 107 4.32 -17.68 2.80
N ALA A 108 4.68 -16.51 2.27
CA ALA A 108 3.79 -15.72 1.39
C ALA A 108 3.37 -16.52 0.17
N MET A 109 4.32 -17.19 -0.50
CA MET A 109 4.05 -18.02 -1.67
C MET A 109 3.14 -19.21 -1.32
N PHE A 110 3.39 -19.89 -0.20
CA PHE A 110 2.55 -20.99 0.26
C PHE A 110 1.11 -20.54 0.52
N ILE A 111 0.92 -19.47 1.29
CA ILE A 111 -0.40 -18.91 1.62
C ILE A 111 -1.15 -18.55 0.35
N LYS A 112 -0.52 -17.80 -0.55
CA LYS A 112 -1.09 -17.40 -1.84
C LYS A 112 -1.56 -18.61 -2.66
N ASN A 113 -0.70 -19.62 -2.80
CA ASN A 113 -1.02 -20.81 -3.57
C ASN A 113 -2.13 -21.66 -2.91
N HIS A 114 -2.16 -21.71 -1.57
CA HIS A 114 -3.19 -22.44 -0.85
C HIS A 114 -4.56 -21.74 -0.87
N ILE A 115 -4.57 -20.41 -0.75
CA ILE A 115 -5.81 -19.61 -0.92
C ILE A 115 -6.36 -19.77 -2.34
N ALA A 116 -5.49 -19.80 -3.35
CA ALA A 116 -5.85 -20.03 -4.76
C ALA A 116 -7.01 -19.11 -5.26
N GLY A 117 -7.07 -17.88 -4.79
CA GLY A 117 -8.07 -16.90 -5.18
C GLY A 117 -9.46 -17.10 -4.56
N ARG A 118 -9.64 -17.98 -3.57
CA ARG A 118 -10.91 -18.18 -2.86
C ARG A 118 -11.39 -16.92 -2.14
N VAL A 119 -10.45 -16.16 -1.57
CA VAL A 119 -10.68 -14.85 -0.96
C VAL A 119 -9.53 -13.89 -1.32
N PRO A 120 -9.73 -12.57 -1.25
CA PRO A 120 -8.65 -11.61 -1.42
C PRO A 120 -7.52 -11.80 -0.42
N LEU A 121 -6.29 -11.48 -0.84
CA LEU A 121 -5.09 -11.63 -0.03
C LEU A 121 -4.33 -10.31 0.11
N VAL A 122 -4.10 -9.91 1.34
CA VAL A 122 -3.20 -8.81 1.71
C VAL A 122 -1.93 -9.40 2.31
N ILE A 123 -0.76 -8.95 1.86
CA ILE A 123 0.54 -9.42 2.38
C ILE A 123 1.20 -8.34 3.21
N GLY A 124 1.61 -8.66 4.43
CA GLY A 124 2.41 -7.77 5.27
C GLY A 124 3.81 -7.56 4.67
N VAL A 125 4.10 -6.32 4.30
CA VAL A 125 5.39 -5.85 3.81
C VAL A 125 5.76 -4.61 4.59
N GLY A 126 6.60 -4.75 5.60
CA GLY A 126 6.93 -3.65 6.48
C GLY A 126 8.13 -3.95 7.36
N GLY A 127 8.65 -2.90 7.98
CA GLY A 127 9.83 -2.97 8.83
C GLY A 127 10.23 -1.60 9.32
N ASN A 128 11.29 -1.54 10.12
CA ASN A 128 11.82 -0.28 10.63
C ASN A 128 12.98 0.30 9.79
N SER A 129 13.36 -0.40 8.72
CA SER A 129 14.32 0.05 7.71
C SER A 129 13.63 0.15 6.36
N THR A 130 13.63 1.33 5.75
CA THR A 130 13.02 1.53 4.42
C THR A 130 13.68 0.65 3.36
N SER A 131 14.99 0.48 3.40
CA SER A 131 15.72 -0.39 2.46
C SER A 131 15.30 -1.86 2.58
N GLU A 132 15.13 -2.38 3.79
CA GLU A 132 14.65 -3.75 4.00
C GLU A 132 13.22 -3.95 3.52
N VAL A 133 12.35 -2.92 3.64
CA VAL A 133 11.01 -2.96 3.05
C VAL A 133 11.07 -3.04 1.53
N LEU A 134 11.98 -2.30 0.89
CA LEU A 134 12.19 -2.41 -0.55
C LEU A 134 12.75 -3.78 -0.96
N ASP A 135 13.60 -4.40 -0.13
CA ASP A 135 14.08 -5.76 -0.39
C ASP A 135 12.94 -6.78 -0.31
N GLN A 136 12.03 -6.65 0.68
CA GLN A 136 10.83 -7.48 0.74
C GLN A 136 9.95 -7.34 -0.52
N LEU A 137 9.76 -6.11 -1.03
CA LEU A 137 9.01 -5.87 -2.27
C LEU A 137 9.64 -6.54 -3.51
N ARG A 138 10.95 -6.75 -3.52
CA ARG A 138 11.68 -7.44 -4.59
C ARG A 138 11.65 -8.96 -4.45
N GLU A 139 11.79 -9.45 -3.22
CA GLU A 139 11.92 -10.88 -2.91
C GLU A 139 10.57 -11.61 -2.94
N PHE A 140 9.47 -10.94 -2.56
CA PHE A 140 8.17 -11.58 -2.51
C PHE A 140 7.54 -11.69 -3.88
N ASP A 141 7.04 -12.88 -4.22
CA ASP A 141 6.14 -13.02 -5.39
C ASP A 141 4.74 -12.49 -5.05
N LEU A 142 4.57 -11.19 -5.25
CA LEU A 142 3.32 -10.48 -4.97
C LEU A 142 2.22 -10.66 -6.03
N ARG A 143 2.47 -11.38 -7.11
CA ARG A 143 1.46 -11.66 -8.15
C ARG A 143 0.31 -12.46 -7.56
N GLY A 144 -0.91 -11.96 -7.71
CA GLY A 144 -2.12 -12.59 -7.17
C GLY A 144 -2.45 -12.20 -5.73
N ALA A 145 -1.65 -11.34 -5.08
CA ALA A 145 -2.11 -10.58 -3.91
C ALA A 145 -2.82 -9.30 -4.36
N ASP A 146 -3.78 -8.83 -3.56
CA ASP A 146 -4.61 -7.66 -3.87
C ASP A 146 -3.99 -6.36 -3.32
N ALA A 147 -3.31 -6.41 -2.16
CA ALA A 147 -2.65 -5.26 -1.55
C ALA A 147 -1.49 -5.69 -0.64
N ILE A 148 -0.70 -4.70 -0.20
CA ILE A 148 0.23 -4.89 0.91
C ILE A 148 -0.24 -4.14 2.15
N LEU A 149 0.06 -4.68 3.35
CA LEU A 149 -0.10 -4.02 4.63
C LEU A 149 1.27 -3.57 5.13
N SER A 150 1.50 -2.25 5.26
CA SER A 150 2.79 -1.70 5.62
C SER A 150 2.73 -0.94 6.95
N VAL A 151 3.38 -1.49 7.98
CA VAL A 151 3.41 -0.93 9.32
C VAL A 151 4.36 0.28 9.40
N THR A 152 4.04 1.26 10.26
CA THR A 152 4.97 2.35 10.58
C THR A 152 6.29 1.80 11.11
N PRO A 153 7.46 2.39 10.73
CA PRO A 153 8.75 1.99 11.30
C PRO A 153 8.72 2.00 12.83
N TYR A 154 9.06 0.87 13.43
CA TYR A 154 9.06 0.65 14.86
C TYR A 154 10.48 0.76 15.45
N TYR A 155 10.58 0.85 16.77
CA TYR A 155 11.83 0.89 17.53
C TYR A 155 12.61 2.22 17.39
N ASN A 156 12.99 2.64 16.17
CA ASN A 156 13.74 3.86 15.86
C ASN A 156 12.90 5.16 15.88
N LYS A 157 11.55 5.05 15.99
CA LYS A 157 10.60 6.14 16.23
C LYS A 157 10.84 7.37 15.33
N PRO A 158 10.63 7.27 14.02
CA PRO A 158 10.81 8.40 13.11
C PRO A 158 9.85 9.56 13.43
N SER A 159 10.23 10.78 13.01
CA SER A 159 9.34 11.93 13.03
C SER A 159 8.18 11.77 12.02
N GLN A 160 7.18 12.65 12.08
CA GLN A 160 6.07 12.65 11.11
C GLN A 160 6.58 12.83 9.67
N GLU A 161 7.55 13.69 9.45
CA GLU A 161 8.20 13.84 8.13
C GLU A 161 8.99 12.58 7.76
N GLY A 162 9.64 11.92 8.71
CA GLY A 162 10.30 10.62 8.48
C GLY A 162 9.32 9.53 8.08
N LEU A 163 8.13 9.47 8.69
CA LEU A 163 7.04 8.57 8.28
C LEU A 163 6.58 8.87 6.85
N TYR A 164 6.38 10.15 6.54
CA TYR A 164 5.99 10.57 5.19
C TYR A 164 7.02 10.13 4.13
N GLN A 165 8.32 10.39 4.37
CA GLN A 165 9.38 10.01 3.43
C GLN A 165 9.54 8.49 3.29
N HIS A 166 9.34 7.74 4.39
CA HIS A 166 9.29 6.28 4.36
C HIS A 166 8.18 5.78 3.43
N PHE A 167 6.94 6.21 3.66
CA PHE A 167 5.79 5.75 2.85
C PHE A 167 5.82 6.30 1.42
N LYS A 168 6.38 7.49 1.20
CA LYS A 168 6.69 7.97 -0.15
C LYS A 168 7.54 6.96 -0.90
N THR A 169 8.69 6.57 -0.31
CA THR A 169 9.62 5.64 -0.94
C THR A 169 8.98 4.26 -1.16
N VAL A 170 8.20 3.76 -0.19
CA VAL A 170 7.48 2.48 -0.34
C VAL A 170 6.43 2.59 -1.46
N SER A 171 5.68 3.69 -1.53
CA SER A 171 4.67 3.96 -2.55
C SER A 171 5.27 3.98 -3.96
N GLU A 172 6.40 4.64 -4.14
CA GLU A 172 7.10 4.74 -5.43
C GLU A 172 7.62 3.38 -5.95
N HIS A 173 7.77 2.38 -5.07
CA HIS A 173 8.35 1.08 -5.43
C HIS A 173 7.36 -0.10 -5.30
N SER A 174 6.20 0.11 -4.70
CA SER A 174 5.21 -0.96 -4.54
C SER A 174 4.49 -1.26 -5.85
N PRO A 175 4.48 -2.53 -6.29
CA PRO A 175 3.70 -2.96 -7.45
C PRO A 175 2.20 -3.11 -7.15
N LEU A 176 1.82 -3.06 -5.86
CA LEU A 176 0.45 -3.25 -5.37
C LEU A 176 -0.01 -2.02 -4.58
N PRO A 177 -1.33 -1.83 -4.45
CA PRO A 177 -1.91 -0.89 -3.51
C PRO A 177 -1.43 -1.12 -2.07
N ILE A 178 -1.35 -0.04 -1.29
CA ILE A 178 -0.81 -0.04 0.07
C ILE A 178 -1.92 0.30 1.07
N ILE A 179 -2.04 -0.53 2.10
CA ILE A 179 -2.76 -0.22 3.33
C ILE A 179 -1.71 0.15 4.38
N LEU A 180 -1.75 1.38 4.85
CA LEU A 180 -0.91 1.83 5.97
C LEU A 180 -1.31 1.08 7.24
N TYR A 181 -0.38 0.91 8.18
CA TYR A 181 -0.70 0.31 9.46
C TYR A 181 -0.13 1.13 10.62
N ASN A 182 -1.01 1.74 11.41
CA ASN A 182 -0.66 2.52 12.59
C ASN A 182 -1.03 1.75 13.86
N VAL A 183 -0.03 1.36 14.65
CA VAL A 183 -0.19 0.58 15.89
C VAL A 183 0.80 1.07 16.97
N PRO A 184 0.58 2.26 17.53
CA PRO A 184 1.54 2.91 18.44
C PRO A 184 1.92 2.08 19.66
N GLY A 185 1.00 1.26 20.17
CA GLY A 185 1.24 0.36 21.29
C GLY A 185 2.33 -0.70 21.03
N ARG A 186 2.62 -0.99 19.75
CA ARG A 186 3.68 -1.94 19.36
C ARG A 186 4.90 -1.25 18.75
N THR A 187 4.67 -0.20 17.97
CA THR A 187 5.75 0.48 17.23
C THR A 187 6.46 1.53 18.06
N GLY A 188 5.79 2.08 19.07
CA GLY A 188 6.27 3.22 19.86
C GLY A 188 6.23 4.55 19.10
N VAL A 189 5.61 4.59 17.92
CA VAL A 189 5.39 5.81 17.12
C VAL A 189 3.94 5.85 16.65
N ASN A 190 3.32 7.02 16.74
CA ASN A 190 1.97 7.27 16.23
C ASN A 190 2.06 8.11 14.95
N MET A 191 1.49 7.62 13.86
CA MET A 191 1.26 8.41 12.66
C MET A 191 -0.02 9.22 12.86
N THR A 192 0.11 10.56 12.89
CA THR A 192 -1.02 11.46 13.15
C THR A 192 -2.01 11.48 11.99
N ALA A 193 -3.25 11.92 12.27
CA ALA A 193 -4.26 12.13 11.22
C ALA A 193 -3.74 13.01 10.09
N ALA A 194 -3.10 14.13 10.41
CA ALA A 194 -2.54 15.05 9.40
C ALA A 194 -1.50 14.37 8.48
N THR A 195 -0.62 13.53 9.05
CA THR A 195 0.38 12.78 8.27
C THR A 195 -0.30 11.71 7.40
N THR A 196 -1.27 10.99 7.94
CA THR A 196 -2.05 9.99 7.21
C THR A 196 -2.77 10.61 6.02
N ILE A 197 -3.49 11.72 6.23
CA ILE A 197 -4.24 12.43 5.19
C ILE A 197 -3.30 12.97 4.10
N ARG A 198 -2.14 13.53 4.50
CA ARG A 198 -1.12 13.99 3.55
C ARG A 198 -0.60 12.85 2.68
N ILE A 199 -0.26 11.71 3.27
CA ILE A 199 0.19 10.51 2.53
C ILE A 199 -0.90 10.04 1.57
N ALA A 200 -2.14 9.93 2.04
CA ALA A 200 -3.28 9.50 1.23
C ALA A 200 -3.56 10.45 0.06
N GLY A 201 -3.35 11.76 0.24
CA GLY A 201 -3.54 12.77 -0.82
C GLY A 201 -2.42 12.78 -1.86
N ASP A 202 -1.19 12.52 -1.44
CA ASP A 202 -0.01 12.63 -2.32
C ASP A 202 0.28 11.32 -3.08
N PHE A 203 -0.15 10.15 -2.56
CA PHE A 203 0.18 8.84 -3.14
C PHE A 203 -1.09 8.03 -3.46
N PRO A 204 -1.54 8.04 -4.73
CA PRO A 204 -2.81 7.44 -5.13
C PRO A 204 -2.88 5.91 -5.00
N ASN A 205 -1.74 5.22 -4.85
CA ASN A 205 -1.69 3.79 -4.56
C ASN A 205 -1.75 3.48 -3.05
N VAL A 206 -1.79 4.49 -2.19
CA VAL A 206 -2.10 4.31 -0.77
C VAL A 206 -3.61 4.40 -0.61
N ILE A 207 -4.27 3.24 -0.49
CA ILE A 207 -5.73 3.09 -0.59
C ILE A 207 -6.44 3.04 0.75
N GLY A 208 -5.73 2.96 1.86
CA GLY A 208 -6.34 2.91 3.18
C GLY A 208 -5.34 2.81 4.31
N ILE A 209 -5.89 2.76 5.52
CA ILE A 209 -5.16 2.56 6.76
C ILE A 209 -5.84 1.54 7.65
N LYS A 210 -5.08 0.56 8.16
CA LYS A 210 -5.42 -0.20 9.36
C LYS A 210 -5.05 0.65 10.58
N GLU A 211 -6.06 1.16 11.29
CA GLU A 211 -5.86 2.03 12.44
C GLU A 211 -6.07 1.23 13.74
N ALA A 212 -5.03 1.11 14.52
CA ALA A 212 -4.99 0.35 15.78
C ALA A 212 -4.37 1.17 16.92
N SER A 213 -4.53 2.51 16.89
CA SER A 213 -4.04 3.38 17.96
C SER A 213 -4.92 3.35 19.21
N GLY A 214 -6.17 2.88 19.11
CA GLY A 214 -7.16 3.01 20.18
C GLY A 214 -7.70 4.44 20.35
N ASN A 215 -7.24 5.40 19.56
CA ASN A 215 -7.65 6.81 19.65
C ASN A 215 -8.80 7.11 18.67
N ILE A 216 -10.03 6.94 19.13
CA ILE A 216 -11.24 7.17 18.32
C ILE A 216 -11.30 8.60 17.77
N SER A 217 -10.84 9.61 18.52
CA SER A 217 -10.81 11.00 18.02
C SER A 217 -9.87 11.17 16.82
N GLN A 218 -8.72 10.51 16.83
CA GLN A 218 -7.79 10.51 15.67
C GLN A 218 -8.41 9.78 14.48
N MET A 219 -9.08 8.66 14.73
CA MET A 219 -9.73 7.88 13.68
C MET A 219 -10.87 8.65 13.02
N ASP A 220 -11.70 9.34 13.82
CA ASP A 220 -12.78 10.23 13.34
C ASP A 220 -12.22 11.40 12.51
N ASP A 221 -11.11 11.98 12.95
CA ASP A 221 -10.43 13.06 12.21
C ASP A 221 -9.91 12.56 10.84
N ILE A 222 -9.34 11.35 10.78
CA ILE A 222 -8.95 10.73 9.51
C ILE A 222 -10.19 10.51 8.63
N ILE A 223 -11.25 9.90 9.16
CA ILE A 223 -12.47 9.57 8.39
C ILE A 223 -13.10 10.82 7.78
N LYS A 224 -13.16 11.93 8.52
CA LYS A 224 -13.76 13.18 8.08
C LYS A 224 -12.96 13.92 7.00
N ASN A 225 -11.64 13.78 7.03
CA ASN A 225 -10.73 14.59 6.20
C ASN A 225 -9.95 13.79 5.16
N LYS A 226 -10.13 12.47 5.11
CA LYS A 226 -9.47 11.60 4.12
C LYS A 226 -9.93 11.88 2.69
N PRO A 227 -9.12 11.61 1.66
CA PRO A 227 -9.59 11.56 0.28
C PRO A 227 -10.71 10.51 0.11
N GLU A 228 -11.58 10.71 -0.88
CA GLU A 228 -12.69 9.79 -1.18
C GLU A 228 -12.22 8.35 -1.49
N ASN A 229 -11.08 8.24 -2.16
CA ASN A 229 -10.45 6.97 -2.56
C ASN A 229 -9.54 6.36 -1.48
N PHE A 230 -9.74 6.68 -0.21
CA PHE A 230 -8.96 6.15 0.92
C PHE A 230 -9.87 5.60 1.99
N ASP A 231 -9.60 4.41 2.52
CA ASP A 231 -10.43 3.72 3.49
C ASP A 231 -9.79 3.63 4.88
N VAL A 232 -10.62 3.66 5.91
CA VAL A 232 -10.20 3.38 7.29
C VAL A 232 -10.72 2.01 7.67
N ILE A 233 -9.82 1.13 8.13
CA ILE A 233 -10.10 -0.24 8.57
C ILE A 233 -9.71 -0.33 10.04
N SER A 234 -10.58 -0.87 10.89
CA SER A 234 -10.25 -1.09 12.30
C SER A 234 -9.13 -2.12 12.44
N GLY A 235 -8.19 -1.85 13.32
CA GLY A 235 -7.16 -2.82 13.74
C GLY A 235 -7.33 -3.28 15.18
N ASP A 236 -8.47 -2.95 15.82
CA ASP A 236 -8.79 -3.26 17.20
C ASP A 236 -10.24 -3.74 17.28
N ASP A 237 -10.41 -5.03 17.61
CA ASP A 237 -11.73 -5.68 17.67
C ASP A 237 -12.67 -4.99 18.66
N GLY A 238 -12.15 -4.48 19.79
CA GLY A 238 -12.93 -3.84 20.85
C GLY A 238 -13.61 -2.53 20.46
N ILE A 239 -13.08 -1.82 19.46
CA ILE A 239 -13.62 -0.52 19.00
C ILE A 239 -14.14 -0.56 17.57
N THR A 240 -14.18 -1.73 16.94
CA THR A 240 -14.61 -1.89 15.55
C THR A 240 -16.02 -1.39 15.32
N PHE A 241 -16.98 -1.75 16.17
CA PHE A 241 -18.38 -1.33 16.00
C PHE A 241 -18.54 0.21 16.06
N PRO A 242 -18.04 0.92 17.07
CA PRO A 242 -18.05 2.38 17.05
C PRO A 242 -17.36 2.97 15.80
N LEU A 243 -16.26 2.37 15.36
CA LEU A 243 -15.51 2.89 14.22
C LEU A 243 -16.27 2.73 12.89
N ILE A 244 -17.00 1.62 12.71
CA ILE A 244 -17.90 1.43 11.57
C ILE A 244 -19.00 2.49 11.56
N THR A 245 -19.57 2.83 12.73
CA THR A 245 -20.60 3.89 12.80
C THR A 245 -20.08 5.28 12.44
N LEU A 246 -18.77 5.50 12.55
CA LEU A 246 -18.10 6.74 12.11
C LEU A 246 -17.74 6.71 10.62
N GLY A 247 -17.76 5.56 9.95
CA GLY A 247 -17.48 5.44 8.53
C GLY A 247 -16.27 4.59 8.15
N ALA A 248 -15.76 3.76 9.07
CA ALA A 248 -14.79 2.72 8.71
C ALA A 248 -15.48 1.62 7.88
N VAL A 249 -14.72 0.98 6.98
CA VAL A 249 -15.26 0.01 6.03
C VAL A 249 -15.19 -1.45 6.52
N GLY A 250 -14.52 -1.70 7.64
CA GLY A 250 -14.36 -3.04 8.16
C GLY A 250 -13.30 -3.16 9.25
N VAL A 251 -12.84 -4.39 9.45
CA VAL A 251 -11.83 -4.75 10.47
C VAL A 251 -10.79 -5.70 9.89
N ILE A 252 -9.56 -5.58 10.34
CA ILE A 252 -8.55 -6.65 10.25
C ILE A 252 -8.39 -7.21 11.66
N SER A 253 -9.17 -8.25 11.94
CA SER A 253 -9.28 -8.90 13.23
C SER A 253 -8.13 -9.86 13.50
N VAL A 254 -7.89 -10.14 14.79
CA VAL A 254 -6.97 -11.17 15.29
C VAL A 254 -7.72 -12.41 15.76
N ILE A 255 -8.96 -12.22 16.23
CA ILE A 255 -9.78 -13.31 16.76
C ILE A 255 -10.72 -13.93 15.72
N GLY A 256 -10.83 -13.31 14.53
CA GLY A 256 -11.46 -13.84 13.32
C GLY A 256 -12.98 -13.93 13.38
#